data_24f132d876388b74d07ba39b9424a021
#
_entry.id   24f132d876388b74d07ba39b9424a021
#
_cell.length_a   1.000
_cell.length_b   1.000
_cell.length_c   1.000
_cell.angle_alpha   90.00
_cell.angle_beta   90.00
_cell.angle_gamma   90.00
#
_symmetry.space_group_name_H-M   'P 1'
#
loop_
_entity.id
_entity.type
_entity.pdbx_description
1 polymer ?
#
loop_
_entity_poly.entity_id
_entity_poly.type
_entity_poly.pdbx_seq_one_letter_code
_entity_poly.pdbx_strand_id
1 'polypeptide(L)'
;RFAPSPTGYLHLGHVVNAIVTWGVARAHGGAVWLRIEDHDRQRCRPHFEAALLDDLAWLGFVPDVGLTPIIRQSDRTQVYETALASLRAATRVYACDCSRARIGGERYDGRCRTRGLTEGSGTGLRVRLDEGDETFDDLRLGPQRQRPSEQCGDVLIRDRDGQWTYQFAVTVDDIEDRKSTRLNSSH
;
A
#
# COMPACT_ATOMS: atom_id res chain seq x y z
N ARG A 1 -3.88 -3.50 -11.51
CA ARG A 1 -4.77 -3.10 -10.41
C ARG A 1 -5.07 -1.61 -10.51
N PHE A 2 -6.32 -1.25 -10.21
CA PHE A 2 -6.76 0.12 -9.98
C PHE A 2 -7.15 0.26 -8.50
N ALA A 3 -6.50 1.17 -7.77
CA ALA A 3 -6.61 1.22 -6.31
C ALA A 3 -6.80 2.68 -5.83
N PRO A 4 -7.98 3.26 -6.05
CA PRO A 4 -8.26 4.65 -5.68
C PRO A 4 -8.59 4.79 -4.20
N SER A 5 -8.21 5.94 -3.62
CA SER A 5 -8.58 6.33 -2.27
C SER A 5 -9.80 7.28 -2.30
N PRO A 6 -10.91 6.98 -1.61
CA PRO A 6 -12.15 7.76 -1.67
C PRO A 6 -12.08 9.01 -0.76
N THR A 7 -11.05 9.85 -0.97
CA THR A 7 -10.83 11.11 -0.23
C THR A 7 -11.38 12.34 -0.95
N GLY A 8 -11.95 12.15 -2.14
CA GLY A 8 -12.55 13.17 -3.01
C GLY A 8 -13.12 12.52 -4.26
N TYR A 9 -13.69 13.34 -5.14
CA TYR A 9 -14.19 12.88 -6.44
C TYR A 9 -13.05 12.52 -7.40
N LEU A 10 -13.34 11.66 -8.40
CA LEU A 10 -12.39 11.37 -9.47
C LEU A 10 -12.09 12.65 -10.27
N HIS A 11 -10.86 12.74 -10.74
CA HIS A 11 -10.42 13.79 -11.62
C HIS A 11 -9.67 13.19 -12.82
N LEU A 12 -9.32 14.00 -13.82
CA LEU A 12 -8.70 13.54 -15.06
C LEU A 12 -7.46 12.67 -14.84
N GLY A 13 -6.66 12.92 -13.80
CA GLY A 13 -5.50 12.09 -13.46
C GLY A 13 -5.89 10.64 -13.12
N HIS A 14 -7.02 10.44 -12.42
CA HIS A 14 -7.55 9.09 -12.16
C HIS A 14 -8.04 8.42 -13.44
N VAL A 15 -8.68 9.19 -14.34
CA VAL A 15 -9.15 8.67 -15.64
C VAL A 15 -7.97 8.22 -16.50
N VAL A 16 -6.91 9.02 -16.59
CA VAL A 16 -5.68 8.63 -17.30
C VAL A 16 -5.07 7.36 -16.70
N ASN A 17 -4.99 7.26 -15.38
CA ASN A 17 -4.51 6.06 -14.71
C ASN A 17 -5.41 4.83 -15.03
N ALA A 18 -6.73 5.00 -15.06
CA ALA A 18 -7.66 3.95 -15.44
C ALA A 18 -7.42 3.51 -16.89
N ILE A 19 -7.35 4.46 -17.85
CA ILE A 19 -7.07 4.15 -19.27
C ILE A 19 -5.79 3.31 -19.39
N VAL A 20 -4.70 3.69 -18.72
CA VAL A 20 -3.44 2.95 -18.75
C VAL A 20 -3.60 1.58 -18.11
N THR A 21 -4.24 1.50 -16.95
CA THR A 21 -4.42 0.23 -16.22
C THR A 21 -5.22 -0.78 -17.02
N TRP A 22 -6.38 -0.39 -17.55
CA TRP A 22 -7.21 -1.27 -18.39
C TRP A 22 -6.55 -1.58 -19.74
N GLY A 23 -5.90 -0.57 -20.36
CA GLY A 23 -5.19 -0.74 -21.61
C GLY A 23 -4.05 -1.76 -21.51
N VAL A 24 -3.21 -1.64 -20.50
CA VAL A 24 -2.10 -2.60 -20.25
C VAL A 24 -2.66 -3.99 -19.92
N ALA A 25 -3.67 -4.09 -19.07
CA ALA A 25 -4.27 -5.37 -18.73
C ALA A 25 -4.82 -6.08 -19.99
N ARG A 26 -5.58 -5.38 -20.83
CA ARG A 26 -6.10 -5.93 -22.08
C ARG A 26 -5.01 -6.35 -23.06
N ALA A 27 -3.97 -5.53 -23.20
CA ALA A 27 -2.84 -5.82 -24.12
C ALA A 27 -2.05 -7.08 -23.71
N HIS A 28 -2.06 -7.42 -22.43
CA HIS A 28 -1.31 -8.57 -21.89
C HIS A 28 -2.22 -9.73 -21.43
N GLY A 29 -3.51 -9.72 -21.74
CA GLY A 29 -4.44 -10.76 -21.32
C GLY A 29 -4.62 -10.85 -19.79
N GLY A 30 -4.40 -9.74 -19.08
CA GLY A 30 -4.50 -9.66 -17.64
C GLY A 30 -5.89 -9.22 -17.17
N ALA A 31 -6.18 -9.43 -15.88
CA ALA A 31 -7.38 -8.97 -15.21
C ALA A 31 -7.12 -7.69 -14.39
N VAL A 32 -8.11 -6.80 -14.35
CA VAL A 32 -8.04 -5.59 -13.53
C VAL A 32 -8.75 -5.85 -12.20
N TRP A 33 -8.00 -5.66 -11.12
CA TRP A 33 -8.49 -5.70 -9.75
C TRP A 33 -8.80 -4.29 -9.27
N LEU A 34 -9.99 -4.09 -8.72
CA LEU A 34 -10.35 -2.87 -7.98
C LEU A 34 -10.15 -3.11 -6.49
N ARG A 35 -9.44 -2.19 -5.83
CA ARG A 35 -9.32 -2.14 -4.37
C ARG A 35 -9.53 -0.71 -3.90
N ILE A 36 -10.44 -0.52 -2.97
CA ILE A 36 -10.68 0.79 -2.34
C ILE A 36 -9.65 0.98 -1.22
N GLU A 37 -8.83 2.02 -1.35
CA GLU A 37 -7.80 2.37 -0.36
C GLU A 37 -8.36 3.36 0.66
N ASP A 38 -9.15 2.86 1.58
CA ASP A 38 -9.90 3.62 2.60
C ASP A 38 -9.26 3.56 4.00
N HIS A 39 -7.95 3.25 4.10
CA HIS A 39 -7.22 3.19 5.37
C HIS A 39 -7.20 4.53 6.12
N ASP A 40 -7.21 5.67 5.42
CA ASP A 40 -7.32 7.00 6.00
C ASP A 40 -8.79 7.35 6.31
N ARG A 41 -9.28 6.81 7.42
CA ARG A 41 -10.67 6.99 7.86
C ARG A 41 -11.04 8.45 8.14
N GLN A 42 -10.07 9.34 8.33
CA GLN A 42 -10.35 10.76 8.58
C GLN A 42 -10.75 11.50 7.31
N ARG A 43 -10.22 11.11 6.15
CA ARG A 43 -10.50 11.76 4.86
C ARG A 43 -11.44 10.97 3.96
N CYS A 44 -11.45 9.64 4.07
CA CYS A 44 -12.34 8.79 3.27
C CYS A 44 -13.81 8.99 3.67
N ARG A 45 -14.69 9.06 2.68
CA ARG A 45 -16.13 9.25 2.88
C ARG A 45 -16.94 8.30 2.01
N PRO A 46 -18.03 7.69 2.53
CA PRO A 46 -18.86 6.76 1.77
C PRO A 46 -19.44 7.35 0.47
N HIS A 47 -19.78 8.63 0.46
CA HIS A 47 -20.32 9.27 -0.75
C HIS A 47 -19.25 9.45 -1.84
N PHE A 48 -17.97 9.61 -1.49
CA PHE A 48 -16.89 9.62 -2.49
C PHE A 48 -16.64 8.23 -3.05
N GLU A 49 -16.77 7.18 -2.24
CA GLU A 49 -16.68 5.80 -2.72
C GLU A 49 -17.82 5.49 -3.69
N ALA A 50 -19.05 5.85 -3.34
CA ALA A 50 -20.21 5.65 -4.21
C ALA A 50 -20.03 6.38 -5.55
N ALA A 51 -19.68 7.67 -5.51
CA ALA A 51 -19.43 8.47 -6.72
C ALA A 51 -18.29 7.89 -7.57
N LEU A 52 -17.23 7.39 -6.95
CA LEU A 52 -16.12 6.75 -7.64
C LEU A 52 -16.56 5.49 -8.41
N LEU A 53 -17.40 4.66 -7.81
CA LEU A 53 -17.93 3.46 -8.46
C LEU A 53 -18.87 3.81 -9.60
N ASP A 54 -19.72 4.81 -9.42
CA ASP A 54 -20.63 5.33 -10.45
C ASP A 54 -19.85 5.93 -11.62
N ASP A 55 -18.81 6.73 -11.36
CA ASP A 55 -17.95 7.31 -12.38
C ASP A 55 -17.20 6.26 -13.19
N LEU A 56 -16.66 5.22 -12.54
CA LEU A 56 -16.02 4.10 -13.23
C LEU A 56 -16.99 3.36 -14.15
N ALA A 57 -18.19 3.09 -13.64
CA ALA A 57 -19.24 2.43 -14.44
C ALA A 57 -19.66 3.30 -15.63
N TRP A 58 -19.86 4.60 -15.42
CA TRP A 58 -20.23 5.54 -16.49
C TRP A 58 -19.15 5.64 -17.57
N LEU A 59 -17.87 5.62 -17.17
CA LEU A 59 -16.72 5.64 -18.09
C LEU A 59 -16.46 4.29 -18.77
N GLY A 60 -17.17 3.22 -18.38
CA GLY A 60 -17.00 1.87 -18.91
C GLY A 60 -15.77 1.13 -18.38
N PHE A 61 -15.20 1.56 -17.27
CA PHE A 61 -14.11 0.87 -16.58
C PHE A 61 -14.66 -0.16 -15.58
N VAL A 62 -15.04 -1.31 -16.09
CA VAL A 62 -15.53 -2.43 -15.28
C VAL A 62 -14.33 -3.30 -14.86
N PRO A 63 -14.03 -3.42 -13.57
CA PRO A 63 -12.97 -4.31 -13.09
C PRO A 63 -13.43 -5.77 -13.12
N ASP A 64 -12.49 -6.69 -13.31
CA ASP A 64 -12.75 -8.12 -13.33
C ASP A 64 -12.94 -8.70 -11.92
N VAL A 65 -12.31 -8.08 -10.92
CA VAL A 65 -12.34 -8.49 -9.51
C VAL A 65 -12.46 -7.26 -8.60
N GLY A 66 -13.16 -7.41 -7.47
CA GLY A 66 -13.24 -6.38 -6.43
C GLY A 66 -14.48 -5.49 -6.47
N LEU A 67 -15.53 -5.89 -7.19
CA LEU A 67 -16.87 -5.29 -7.10
C LEU A 67 -17.84 -6.12 -6.27
N THR A 68 -17.68 -7.44 -6.27
CA THR A 68 -18.60 -8.36 -5.58
C THR A 68 -17.80 -9.51 -4.95
N PRO A 69 -17.42 -9.41 -3.67
CA PRO A 69 -17.54 -8.23 -2.79
C PRO A 69 -16.56 -7.11 -3.17
N ILE A 70 -16.86 -5.88 -2.73
CA ILE A 70 -15.91 -4.76 -2.84
C ILE A 70 -14.73 -5.04 -1.90
N ILE A 71 -13.51 -4.96 -2.43
CA ILE A 71 -12.28 -5.12 -1.65
C ILE A 71 -11.90 -3.78 -1.06
N ARG A 72 -11.86 -3.67 0.27
CA ARG A 72 -11.45 -2.46 0.99
C ARG A 72 -10.27 -2.73 1.89
N GLN A 73 -9.37 -1.78 2.02
CA GLN A 73 -8.25 -1.87 2.98
C GLN A 73 -8.73 -1.88 4.42
N SER A 74 -9.80 -1.15 4.75
CA SER A 74 -10.39 -1.13 6.09
C SER A 74 -10.86 -2.50 6.59
N ASP A 75 -11.17 -3.44 5.69
CA ASP A 75 -11.61 -4.79 6.02
C ASP A 75 -10.42 -5.76 6.19
N ARG A 76 -9.19 -5.32 5.91
CA ARG A 76 -7.99 -6.19 5.84
C ARG A 76 -7.09 -6.12 7.08
N THR A 77 -7.59 -5.62 8.21
CA THR A 77 -6.79 -5.48 9.45
C THR A 77 -6.09 -6.78 9.85
N GLN A 78 -6.77 -7.93 9.74
CA GLN A 78 -6.18 -9.23 10.09
C GLN A 78 -4.99 -9.60 9.18
N VAL A 79 -5.04 -9.24 7.91
CA VAL A 79 -3.95 -9.46 6.95
C VAL A 79 -2.72 -8.65 7.37
N TYR A 80 -2.92 -7.38 7.75
CA TYR A 80 -1.84 -6.50 8.21
C TYR A 80 -1.25 -6.96 9.55
N GLU A 81 -2.07 -7.41 10.50
CA GLU A 81 -1.56 -7.97 11.77
C GLU A 81 -0.76 -9.26 11.53
N THR A 82 -1.16 -10.11 10.60
CA THR A 82 -0.41 -11.32 10.22
C THR A 82 0.95 -10.95 9.60
N ALA A 83 0.98 -9.97 8.72
CA ALA A 83 2.22 -9.48 8.14
C ALA A 83 3.15 -8.86 9.22
N LEU A 84 2.59 -8.07 10.14
CA LEU A 84 3.34 -7.53 11.28
C LEU A 84 3.92 -8.64 12.16
N ALA A 85 3.13 -9.68 12.47
CA ALA A 85 3.61 -10.82 13.26
C ALA A 85 4.80 -11.53 12.60
N SER A 86 4.76 -11.68 11.27
CA SER A 86 5.87 -12.26 10.50
C SER A 86 7.13 -11.39 10.56
N LEU A 87 6.99 -10.06 10.47
CA LEU A 87 8.10 -9.12 10.60
C LEU A 87 8.69 -9.13 12.02
N ARG A 88 7.86 -9.26 13.05
CA ARG A 88 8.32 -9.42 14.44
C ARG A 88 9.09 -10.71 14.65
N ALA A 89 8.60 -11.82 14.12
CA ALA A 89 9.30 -13.12 14.18
C ALA A 89 10.69 -13.04 13.52
N ALA A 90 10.84 -12.23 12.47
CA ALA A 90 12.13 -11.95 11.85
C ALA A 90 12.98 -10.88 12.57
N THR A 91 12.55 -10.43 13.76
CA THR A 91 13.23 -9.37 14.56
C THR A 91 13.51 -8.06 13.80
N ARG A 92 12.62 -7.71 12.86
CA ARG A 92 12.79 -6.55 12.00
C ARG A 92 12.02 -5.31 12.45
N VAL A 93 11.17 -5.45 13.47
CA VAL A 93 10.29 -4.37 13.96
C VAL A 93 10.82 -3.77 15.25
N TYR A 94 10.71 -2.46 15.40
CA TYR A 94 11.04 -1.75 16.62
C TYR A 94 10.15 -0.51 16.81
N ALA A 95 10.00 -0.07 18.06
CA ALA A 95 9.24 1.11 18.42
C ALA A 95 10.01 2.40 18.14
N CYS A 96 9.31 3.47 17.75
CA CYS A 96 9.87 4.77 17.42
C CYS A 96 8.99 5.90 17.95
N ASP A 97 9.58 6.83 18.70
CA ASP A 97 8.93 8.02 19.27
C ASP A 97 9.12 9.30 18.45
N CYS A 98 9.78 9.22 17.28
CA CYS A 98 10.10 10.38 16.48
C CYS A 98 8.84 10.94 15.77
N SER A 99 8.66 12.27 15.88
CA SER A 99 7.70 13.00 15.03
C SER A 99 8.27 13.27 13.65
N ARG A 100 7.42 13.61 12.68
CA ARG A 100 7.87 14.04 11.33
C ARG A 100 8.81 15.25 11.42
N ALA A 101 8.49 16.24 12.26
CA ALA A 101 9.35 17.42 12.47
C ALA A 101 10.72 17.05 13.03
N ARG A 102 10.80 16.05 13.90
CA ARG A 102 12.08 15.59 14.50
C ARG A 102 12.94 14.80 13.52
N ILE A 103 12.33 14.16 12.52
CA ILE A 103 13.07 13.46 11.47
C ILE A 103 13.72 14.45 10.51
N GLY A 104 13.06 15.57 10.22
CA GLY A 104 13.63 16.69 9.46
C GLY A 104 13.86 16.43 7.97
N GLY A 105 13.33 15.33 7.41
CA GLY A 105 13.54 14.97 6.02
C GLY A 105 12.72 13.75 5.60
N GLU A 106 12.94 13.29 4.38
CA GLU A 106 12.24 12.13 3.82
C GLU A 106 12.82 10.81 4.33
N ARG A 107 14.15 10.77 4.59
CA ARG A 107 14.87 9.58 5.02
C ARG A 107 14.96 9.50 6.53
N TYR A 108 14.54 8.36 7.09
CA TYR A 108 14.73 8.08 8.51
C TYR A 108 16.08 7.38 8.76
N ASP A 109 16.87 7.91 9.70
CA ASP A 109 18.25 7.50 9.97
C ASP A 109 18.42 6.28 10.90
N GLY A 110 17.32 5.68 11.37
CA GLY A 110 17.39 4.50 12.23
C GLY A 110 17.68 4.79 13.71
N ARG A 111 17.67 6.05 14.16
CA ARG A 111 18.07 6.47 15.52
C ARG A 111 17.36 5.78 16.68
N CYS A 112 16.19 5.15 16.44
CA CYS A 112 15.48 4.40 17.48
C CYS A 112 15.76 2.89 17.47
N ARG A 113 16.51 2.37 16.49
CA ARG A 113 16.77 0.92 16.35
C ARG A 113 17.31 0.25 17.62
N THR A 114 18.18 0.95 18.35
CA THR A 114 18.91 0.42 19.50
C THR A 114 18.43 0.97 20.84
N ARG A 115 17.35 1.78 20.84
CA ARG A 115 16.87 2.44 22.07
C ARG A 115 16.03 1.55 22.99
N GLY A 116 15.61 0.38 22.51
CA GLY A 116 14.78 -0.54 23.30
C GLY A 116 13.45 0.06 23.75
N LEU A 117 12.85 0.94 22.93
CA LEU A 117 11.57 1.56 23.27
C LEU A 117 10.47 0.50 23.32
N THR A 118 9.60 0.62 24.32
CA THR A 118 8.42 -0.25 24.43
C THR A 118 7.35 0.19 23.45
N GLU A 119 6.73 -0.77 22.77
CA GLU A 119 5.54 -0.55 21.95
C GLU A 119 4.38 -0.09 22.83
N GLY A 120 3.64 0.93 22.40
CA GLY A 120 2.49 1.43 23.14
C GLY A 120 2.05 2.83 22.73
N SER A 121 1.28 3.46 23.59
CA SER A 121 0.77 4.82 23.37
C SER A 121 1.92 5.80 23.15
N GLY A 122 1.84 6.57 22.07
CA GLY A 122 2.85 7.58 21.71
C GLY A 122 4.05 7.04 20.93
N THR A 123 4.13 5.73 20.64
CA THR A 123 5.16 5.15 19.77
C THR A 123 4.55 4.57 18.50
N GLY A 124 5.18 4.82 17.37
CA GLY A 124 4.90 4.10 16.13
C GLY A 124 5.82 2.89 15.98
N LEU A 125 5.54 2.06 14.98
CA LEU A 125 6.36 0.90 14.64
C LEU A 125 7.08 1.13 13.32
N ARG A 126 8.36 0.77 13.29
CA ARG A 126 9.17 0.78 12.06
C ARG A 126 9.69 -0.59 11.72
N VAL A 127 9.82 -0.85 10.43
CA VAL A 127 10.52 -2.02 9.92
C VAL A 127 11.93 -1.62 9.51
N ARG A 128 12.92 -2.41 9.96
CA ARG A 128 14.31 -2.28 9.53
C ARG A 128 14.44 -2.77 8.09
N LEU A 129 14.95 -1.93 7.21
CA LEU A 129 15.33 -2.30 5.85
C LEU A 129 16.79 -2.75 5.81
N ASP A 130 17.06 -3.79 5.02
CA ASP A 130 18.41 -4.23 4.73
C ASP A 130 19.08 -3.27 3.73
N GLU A 131 20.39 -3.19 3.81
CA GLU A 131 21.18 -2.55 2.77
C GLU A 131 21.23 -3.46 1.54
N GLY A 132 21.08 -2.88 0.36
CA GLY A 132 21.14 -3.62 -0.89
C GLY A 132 20.41 -2.92 -2.02
N ASP A 133 20.61 -3.49 -3.20
CA ASP A 133 19.95 -3.05 -4.42
C ASP A 133 18.73 -3.93 -4.67
N GLU A 134 17.61 -3.29 -4.97
CA GLU A 134 16.42 -3.92 -5.52
C GLU A 134 16.36 -3.63 -7.02
N THR A 135 16.24 -4.68 -7.81
CA THR A 135 16.18 -4.57 -9.28
C THR A 135 14.85 -5.12 -9.80
N PHE A 136 14.28 -4.43 -10.76
CA PHE A 136 13.07 -4.86 -11.45
C PHE A 136 13.00 -4.27 -12.85
N ASP A 137 12.21 -4.91 -13.73
CA ASP A 137 11.93 -4.39 -15.05
C ASP A 137 10.59 -3.64 -15.05
N ASP A 138 10.64 -2.33 -15.31
CA ASP A 138 9.46 -1.51 -15.52
C ASP A 138 9.03 -1.60 -16.99
N LEU A 139 7.73 -1.81 -17.24
CA LEU A 139 7.21 -1.97 -18.62
C LEU A 139 7.43 -0.74 -19.52
N ARG A 140 7.57 0.45 -18.93
CA ARG A 140 7.79 1.70 -19.65
C ARG A 140 9.25 2.16 -19.63
N LEU A 141 9.89 2.04 -18.45
CA LEU A 141 11.22 2.59 -18.20
C LEU A 141 12.35 1.56 -18.39
N GLY A 142 11.99 0.28 -18.58
CA GLY A 142 12.97 -0.81 -18.67
C GLY A 142 13.61 -1.15 -17.33
N PRO A 143 14.83 -1.70 -17.30
CA PRO A 143 15.50 -2.12 -16.09
C PRO A 143 15.67 -0.97 -15.08
N GLN A 144 15.25 -1.19 -13.86
CA GLN A 144 15.35 -0.23 -12.75
C GLN A 144 16.18 -0.82 -11.63
N ARG A 145 16.90 0.05 -10.90
CA ARG A 145 17.66 -0.28 -9.71
C ARG A 145 17.38 0.76 -8.64
N GLN A 146 17.05 0.30 -7.44
CA GLN A 146 16.74 1.16 -6.31
C GLN A 146 17.42 0.66 -5.05
N ARG A 147 17.62 1.57 -4.07
CA ARG A 147 18.16 1.28 -2.75
C ARG A 147 17.23 1.82 -1.69
N PRO A 148 16.18 1.07 -1.29
CA PRO A 148 15.15 1.55 -0.37
C PRO A 148 15.71 2.03 0.97
N SER A 149 16.71 1.35 1.54
CA SER A 149 17.36 1.74 2.78
C SER A 149 18.09 3.10 2.71
N GLU A 150 18.60 3.48 1.54
CA GLU A 150 19.23 4.78 1.31
C GLU A 150 18.22 5.88 0.98
N GLN A 151 17.13 5.53 0.29
CA GLN A 151 16.10 6.46 -0.16
C GLN A 151 15.15 6.88 0.95
N CYS A 152 14.59 5.94 1.71
CA CYS A 152 13.62 6.22 2.76
C CYS A 152 14.08 5.82 4.17
N GLY A 153 15.11 5.00 4.30
CA GLY A 153 15.50 4.42 5.58
C GLY A 153 14.44 3.47 6.10
N ASP A 154 14.38 3.25 7.42
CA ASP A 154 13.40 2.36 8.02
C ASP A 154 11.99 2.90 7.89
N VAL A 155 11.13 2.13 7.25
CA VAL A 155 9.76 2.54 6.94
C VAL A 155 8.89 2.48 8.19
N LEU A 156 8.11 3.53 8.41
CA LEU A 156 7.05 3.52 9.41
C LEU A 156 5.92 2.64 8.90
N ILE A 157 5.55 1.62 9.67
CA ILE A 157 4.49 0.67 9.31
C ILE A 157 3.19 0.90 10.09
N ARG A 158 3.31 1.43 11.31
CA ARG A 158 2.19 1.83 12.16
C ARG A 158 2.53 3.16 12.81
N ASP A 159 1.61 4.11 12.81
CA ASP A 159 1.83 5.41 13.44
C ASP A 159 1.59 5.37 14.95
N ARG A 160 1.73 6.52 15.63
CA ARG A 160 1.56 6.62 17.08
C ARG A 160 0.11 6.49 17.56
N ASP A 161 -0.84 6.69 16.64
CA ASP A 161 -2.27 6.53 16.88
C ASP A 161 -2.75 5.12 16.55
N GLY A 162 -1.79 4.22 16.21
CA GLY A 162 -2.06 2.82 15.89
C GLY A 162 -2.61 2.59 14.49
N GLN A 163 -2.56 3.60 13.60
CA GLN A 163 -3.02 3.46 12.23
C GLN A 163 -1.93 2.86 11.34
N TRP A 164 -2.32 1.97 10.41
CA TRP A 164 -1.43 1.45 9.39
C TRP A 164 -1.00 2.57 8.44
N THR A 165 0.28 2.58 8.05
CA THR A 165 0.74 3.53 7.04
C THR A 165 0.41 3.06 5.64
N TYR A 166 0.26 4.02 4.72
CA TYR A 166 -0.01 3.72 3.32
C TYR A 166 1.02 2.75 2.72
N GLN A 167 2.31 3.02 2.91
CA GLN A 167 3.37 2.17 2.35
C GLN A 167 3.26 0.72 2.83
N PHE A 168 2.96 0.51 4.11
CA PHE A 168 2.82 -0.84 4.66
C PHE A 168 1.57 -1.53 4.10
N ALA A 169 0.43 -0.87 4.18
CA ALA A 169 -0.84 -1.44 3.72
C ALA A 169 -0.78 -1.85 2.24
N VAL A 170 -0.33 -0.94 1.36
CA VAL A 170 -0.25 -1.22 -0.08
C VAL A 170 0.74 -2.34 -0.39
N THR A 171 1.88 -2.40 0.31
CA THR A 171 2.88 -3.46 0.09
C THR A 171 2.34 -4.83 0.48
N VAL A 172 1.69 -4.93 1.65
CA VAL A 172 1.08 -6.19 2.12
C VAL A 172 -0.03 -6.63 1.17
N ASP A 173 -0.89 -5.70 0.77
CA ASP A 173 -1.97 -5.98 -0.18
C ASP A 173 -1.43 -6.49 -1.52
N ASP A 174 -0.38 -5.88 -2.03
CA ASP A 174 0.22 -6.27 -3.31
C ASP A 174 0.82 -7.67 -3.27
N ILE A 175 1.40 -8.06 -2.13
CA ILE A 175 1.91 -9.40 -1.92
C ILE A 175 0.76 -10.42 -1.87
N GLU A 176 -0.31 -10.11 -1.14
CA GLU A 176 -1.46 -11.00 -1.00
C GLU A 176 -2.24 -11.14 -2.33
N ASP A 177 -2.48 -10.05 -3.03
CA ASP A 177 -3.16 -10.05 -4.34
C ASP A 177 -2.37 -10.89 -5.38
N ARG A 178 -1.02 -10.84 -5.37
CA ARG A 178 -0.18 -11.69 -6.20
C ARG A 178 -0.28 -13.16 -5.84
N LYS A 179 -0.36 -13.51 -4.56
CA LYS A 179 -0.54 -14.90 -4.10
C LYS A 179 -1.87 -15.47 -4.60
N SER A 180 -2.95 -14.71 -4.47
CA SER A 180 -4.28 -15.09 -4.93
C SER A 180 -4.34 -15.32 -6.43
N THR A 181 -3.66 -14.50 -7.23
CA THR A 181 -3.59 -14.63 -8.70
C THR A 181 -2.86 -15.91 -9.12
N ARG A 182 -1.79 -16.30 -8.42
CA ARG A 182 -1.05 -17.55 -8.70
C ARG A 182 -1.85 -18.81 -8.38
N LEU A 183 -2.69 -18.79 -7.35
CA LEU A 183 -3.55 -19.92 -6.99
C LEU A 183 -4.67 -20.15 -8.02
N ASN A 184 -5.17 -19.09 -8.65
CA ASN A 184 -6.22 -19.18 -9.67
C ASN A 184 -5.71 -19.57 -11.08
N SER A 185 -4.41 -19.49 -11.35
CA SER A 185 -3.79 -19.86 -12.63
C SER A 185 -3.35 -21.33 -12.71
N SER A 186 -3.65 -22.14 -11.68
CA SER A 186 -3.27 -23.56 -11.57
C SER A 186 -4.45 -24.50 -11.87
N HIS A 187 -5.46 -24.04 -12.60
CA HIS A 187 -6.61 -24.87 -13.05
C HIS A 187 -6.72 -24.86 -14.58
#